data_ad36706a6d0bb40cfcedb1a6e9a2b14a
#
_entry.id   ad36706a6d0bb40cfcedb1a6e9a2b14a
#
_cell.length_a   1.000
_cell.length_b   1.000
_cell.length_c   1.000
_cell.angle_alpha   90.00
_cell.angle_beta   90.00
_cell.angle_gamma   90.00
#
_symmetry.space_group_name_H-M   'P 1'
#
loop_
_entity.id
_entity.type
_entity.pdbx_description
1 polymer ?
#
loop_
_entity_poly.entity_id
_entity_poly.type
_entity_poly.pdbx_seq_one_letter_code
_entity_poly.pdbx_strand_id
1 'polypeptide(L)'
;SGLDALIACYLTLKGEAGLPLVEKLFLANDKADYADTYAAIMAIRFHGTEGGIMGTKRLVKALHPMLERPELADLVIPDLAKWEDWSVMDRLFTLYKTANEKNSWVRVPVINYLRACPLPKAKELLAECEKIDPAAVKRANTFFPGAPATPSPPADKATKTEPVVPSIEPAPLVAQGATLA
;
A
#
# COMPACT_ATOMS: atom_id res chain seq x y z
N SER A 1 -6.63 -9.01 -15.67
CA SER A 1 -7.16 -10.37 -15.43
C SER A 1 -8.29 -10.43 -14.42
N GLY A 2 -8.69 -9.48 -13.69
CA GLY A 2 -9.76 -9.55 -12.67
C GLY A 2 -9.43 -10.41 -11.44
N LEU A 3 -8.24 -11.01 -11.38
CA LEU A 3 -7.80 -11.79 -10.23
C LEU A 3 -7.63 -10.91 -8.98
N ASP A 4 -7.16 -9.69 -9.15
CA ASP A 4 -7.06 -8.67 -8.12
C ASP A 4 -8.42 -8.37 -7.47
N ALA A 5 -9.46 -8.18 -8.28
CA ALA A 5 -10.84 -8.00 -7.81
C ALA A 5 -11.37 -9.25 -7.11
N LEU A 6 -11.09 -10.44 -7.64
CA LEU A 6 -11.50 -11.71 -7.02
C LEU A 6 -10.85 -11.89 -5.64
N ILE A 7 -9.54 -11.65 -5.53
CA ILE A 7 -8.82 -11.72 -4.25
C ILE A 7 -9.35 -10.66 -3.27
N ALA A 8 -9.61 -9.43 -3.75
CA ALA A 8 -10.17 -8.38 -2.92
C ALA A 8 -11.55 -8.77 -2.36
N CYS A 9 -12.45 -9.30 -3.22
CA CYS A 9 -13.75 -9.83 -2.78
C CYS A 9 -13.61 -10.98 -1.78
N TYR A 10 -12.71 -11.92 -2.04
CA TYR A 10 -12.44 -13.02 -1.12
C TYR A 10 -12.00 -12.50 0.25
N LEU A 11 -11.07 -11.55 0.30
CA LEU A 11 -10.60 -10.93 1.53
C LEU A 11 -11.68 -10.09 2.22
N THR A 12 -12.60 -9.45 1.46
CA THR A 12 -13.76 -8.77 2.01
C THR A 12 -14.66 -9.73 2.79
N LEU A 13 -14.87 -10.94 2.27
CA LEU A 13 -15.71 -11.95 2.89
C LEU A 13 -15.04 -12.68 4.06
N LYS A 14 -13.74 -12.92 3.97
CA LYS A 14 -12.97 -13.72 4.95
C LYS A 14 -12.26 -12.88 6.01
N GLY A 15 -12.06 -11.59 5.74
CA GLY A 15 -11.25 -10.72 6.60
C GLY A 15 -9.80 -11.23 6.70
N GLU A 16 -9.18 -10.98 7.84
CA GLU A 16 -7.79 -11.39 8.11
C GLU A 16 -7.55 -12.90 8.00
N ALA A 17 -8.58 -13.72 8.25
CA ALA A 17 -8.50 -15.17 8.12
C ALA A 17 -8.26 -15.66 6.68
N GLY A 18 -8.53 -14.82 5.68
CA GLY A 18 -8.25 -15.11 4.28
C GLY A 18 -6.79 -14.88 3.86
N LEU A 19 -6.05 -14.03 4.58
CA LEU A 19 -4.69 -13.65 4.20
C LEU A 19 -3.71 -14.82 4.11
N PRO A 20 -3.71 -15.83 5.01
CA PRO A 20 -2.77 -16.95 4.90
C PRO A 20 -2.88 -17.72 3.57
N LEU A 21 -4.07 -17.81 3.00
CA LEU A 21 -4.25 -18.46 1.69
C LEU A 21 -3.63 -17.62 0.58
N VAL A 22 -3.85 -16.30 0.58
CA VAL A 22 -3.28 -15.37 -0.40
C VAL A 22 -1.74 -15.34 -0.29
N GLU A 23 -1.21 -15.30 0.93
CA GLU A 23 0.23 -15.39 1.19
C GLU A 23 0.81 -16.67 0.59
N LYS A 24 0.20 -17.82 0.90
CA LYS A 24 0.68 -19.13 0.44
C LYS A 24 0.61 -19.30 -1.08
N LEU A 25 -0.45 -18.84 -1.72
CA LEU A 25 -0.65 -19.06 -3.15
C LEU A 25 0.16 -18.10 -4.03
N PHE A 26 0.35 -16.85 -3.58
CA PHE A 26 0.86 -15.79 -4.44
C PHE A 26 2.13 -15.11 -3.88
N LEU A 27 2.14 -14.71 -2.62
CA LEU A 27 3.19 -13.83 -2.11
C LEU A 27 4.45 -14.59 -1.67
N ALA A 28 4.27 -15.73 -0.99
CA ALA A 28 5.36 -16.61 -0.56
C ALA A 28 5.67 -17.71 -1.60
N ASN A 29 4.90 -17.80 -2.67
CA ASN A 29 5.09 -18.81 -3.72
C ASN A 29 6.05 -18.28 -4.78
N ASP A 30 7.26 -18.81 -4.81
CA ASP A 30 8.29 -18.48 -5.79
C ASP A 30 7.96 -18.92 -7.22
N LYS A 31 6.98 -19.82 -7.37
CA LYS A 31 6.48 -20.32 -8.68
C LYS A 31 5.25 -19.56 -9.17
N ALA A 32 4.69 -18.65 -8.36
CA ALA A 32 3.57 -17.83 -8.80
C ALA A 32 4.01 -16.84 -9.87
N ASP A 33 3.21 -16.73 -10.93
CA ASP A 33 3.47 -15.81 -12.03
C ASP A 33 3.49 -14.35 -11.52
N TYR A 34 4.25 -13.52 -12.22
CA TYR A 34 4.31 -12.09 -11.92
C TYR A 34 2.92 -11.44 -11.87
N ALA A 35 2.07 -11.73 -12.86
CA ALA A 35 0.73 -11.14 -12.94
C ALA A 35 -0.16 -11.53 -11.75
N ASP A 36 -0.09 -12.77 -11.30
CA ASP A 36 -0.86 -13.29 -10.17
C ASP A 36 -0.34 -12.72 -8.85
N THR A 37 0.99 -12.66 -8.70
CA THR A 37 1.64 -12.02 -7.55
C THR A 37 1.25 -10.55 -7.45
N TYR A 38 1.29 -9.83 -8.57
CA TYR A 38 0.92 -8.41 -8.63
C TYR A 38 -0.57 -8.20 -8.32
N ALA A 39 -1.46 -9.07 -8.82
CA ALA A 39 -2.88 -9.03 -8.50
C ALA A 39 -3.14 -9.19 -6.99
N ALA A 40 -2.41 -10.09 -6.32
CA ALA A 40 -2.50 -10.24 -4.86
C ALA A 40 -2.04 -8.98 -4.11
N ILE A 41 -0.94 -8.36 -4.55
CA ILE A 41 -0.46 -7.08 -3.99
C ILE A 41 -1.52 -5.99 -4.17
N MET A 42 -2.14 -5.88 -5.35
CA MET A 42 -3.20 -4.89 -5.61
C MET A 42 -4.42 -5.09 -4.73
N ALA A 43 -4.84 -6.34 -4.48
CA ALA A 43 -5.92 -6.64 -3.56
C ALA A 43 -5.58 -6.21 -2.11
N ILE A 44 -4.35 -6.44 -1.66
CA ILE A 44 -3.88 -5.98 -0.33
C ILE A 44 -3.86 -4.45 -0.27
N ARG A 45 -3.38 -3.77 -1.31
CA ARG A 45 -3.40 -2.30 -1.39
C ARG A 45 -4.81 -1.73 -1.29
N PHE A 46 -5.77 -2.34 -2.00
CA PHE A 46 -7.16 -1.95 -1.92
C PHE A 46 -7.67 -2.00 -0.48
N HIS A 47 -7.43 -3.09 0.25
CA HIS A 47 -7.85 -3.20 1.66
C HIS A 47 -7.11 -2.25 2.59
N GLY A 48 -5.87 -1.90 2.28
CA GLY A 48 -5.08 -0.94 3.07
C GLY A 48 -5.49 0.52 2.86
N THR A 49 -6.16 0.84 1.76
CA THR A 49 -6.59 2.21 1.42
C THR A 49 -8.09 2.42 1.54
N GLU A 50 -8.89 1.50 1.04
CA GLU A 50 -10.34 1.65 0.88
C GLU A 50 -11.15 0.69 1.75
N GLY A 51 -10.58 -0.47 2.10
CA GLY A 51 -11.36 -1.58 2.61
C GLY A 51 -11.85 -1.42 4.06
N GLY A 52 -11.08 -0.83 4.95
CA GLY A 52 -11.43 -0.64 6.37
C GLY A 52 -11.77 -1.91 7.18
N ILE A 53 -11.66 -3.10 6.57
CA ILE A 53 -12.08 -4.40 7.16
C ILE A 53 -10.94 -5.04 7.93
N MET A 54 -9.70 -4.78 7.51
CA MET A 54 -8.50 -5.37 8.08
C MET A 54 -7.54 -4.29 8.57
N GLY A 55 -6.87 -4.57 9.69
CA GLY A 55 -5.86 -3.68 10.23
C GLY A 55 -4.63 -3.60 9.32
N THR A 56 -4.13 -2.39 9.04
CA THR A 56 -2.96 -2.14 8.20
C THR A 56 -1.74 -2.95 8.64
N LYS A 57 -1.54 -3.13 9.95
CA LYS A 57 -0.45 -3.95 10.50
C LYS A 57 -0.50 -5.40 10.03
N ARG A 58 -1.70 -5.98 9.86
CA ARG A 58 -1.84 -7.35 9.37
C ARG A 58 -1.59 -7.43 7.87
N LEU A 59 -2.04 -6.44 7.12
CA LEU A 59 -1.80 -6.33 5.68
C LEU A 59 -0.30 -6.18 5.37
N VAL A 60 0.39 -5.34 6.11
CA VAL A 60 1.85 -5.17 6.02
C VAL A 60 2.58 -6.51 6.22
N LYS A 61 2.20 -7.26 7.26
CA LYS A 61 2.79 -8.59 7.52
C LYS A 61 2.57 -9.56 6.37
N ALA A 62 1.42 -9.47 5.68
CA ALA A 62 1.14 -10.30 4.51
C ALA A 62 2.10 -10.03 3.34
N LEU A 63 2.66 -8.82 3.25
CA LEU A 63 3.64 -8.46 2.22
C LEU A 63 5.08 -8.88 2.56
N HIS A 64 5.40 -9.20 3.83
CA HIS A 64 6.77 -9.55 4.23
C HIS A 64 7.37 -10.73 3.45
N PRO A 65 6.63 -11.80 3.09
CA PRO A 65 7.18 -12.89 2.28
C PRO A 65 7.75 -12.43 0.93
N MET A 66 7.26 -11.34 0.36
CA MET A 66 7.79 -10.78 -0.89
C MET A 66 9.26 -10.33 -0.78
N LEU A 67 9.72 -10.02 0.43
CA LEU A 67 11.12 -9.64 0.66
C LEU A 67 12.10 -10.82 0.53
N GLU A 68 11.60 -12.07 0.52
CA GLU A 68 12.39 -13.26 0.20
C GLU A 68 12.48 -13.53 -1.31
N ARG A 69 11.83 -12.70 -2.12
CA ARG A 69 11.85 -12.75 -3.58
C ARG A 69 12.55 -11.49 -4.13
N PRO A 70 13.89 -11.44 -4.17
CA PRO A 70 14.65 -10.21 -4.43
C PRO A 70 14.32 -9.55 -5.77
N GLU A 71 13.84 -10.32 -6.74
CA GLU A 71 13.46 -9.85 -8.08
C GLU A 71 12.12 -9.11 -8.09
N LEU A 72 11.30 -9.28 -7.04
CA LEU A 72 9.95 -8.69 -6.90
C LEU A 72 9.78 -7.89 -5.61
N ALA A 73 10.80 -7.84 -4.76
CA ALA A 73 10.72 -7.14 -3.47
C ALA A 73 10.44 -5.64 -3.63
N ASP A 74 10.92 -5.04 -4.71
CA ASP A 74 10.69 -3.64 -5.04
C ASP A 74 9.21 -3.28 -5.17
N LEU A 75 8.36 -4.25 -5.54
CA LEU A 75 6.93 -4.04 -5.69
C LEU A 75 6.23 -3.64 -4.38
N VAL A 76 6.72 -4.12 -3.23
CA VAL A 76 6.06 -3.93 -1.92
C VAL A 76 6.78 -2.91 -1.03
N ILE A 77 8.03 -2.58 -1.28
CA ILE A 77 8.80 -1.64 -0.46
C ILE A 77 8.11 -0.27 -0.32
N PRO A 78 7.50 0.32 -1.38
CA PRO A 78 6.74 1.56 -1.24
C PRO A 78 5.52 1.45 -0.31
N ASP A 79 4.85 0.29 -0.27
CA ASP A 79 3.72 0.05 0.63
C ASP A 79 4.18 -0.03 2.08
N LEU A 80 5.29 -0.72 2.34
CA LEU A 80 5.90 -0.80 3.67
C LEU A 80 6.27 0.59 4.19
N ALA A 81 6.82 1.46 3.34
CA ALA A 81 7.10 2.84 3.69
C ALA A 81 5.82 3.66 3.94
N LYS A 82 4.82 3.54 3.05
CA LYS A 82 3.52 4.24 3.15
C LYS A 82 2.78 3.89 4.43
N TRP A 83 2.87 2.65 4.87
CA TRP A 83 2.21 2.16 6.07
C TRP A 83 3.13 2.13 7.30
N GLU A 84 4.26 2.83 7.21
CA GLU A 84 5.20 3.07 8.31
C GLU A 84 5.72 1.79 8.98
N ASP A 85 5.87 0.72 8.21
CA ASP A 85 6.48 -0.51 8.72
C ASP A 85 8.02 -0.42 8.70
N TRP A 86 8.55 0.09 9.77
CA TRP A 86 10.00 0.23 9.94
C TRP A 86 10.67 -1.02 10.52
N SER A 87 9.91 -2.08 10.78
CA SER A 87 10.42 -3.33 11.36
C SER A 87 11.35 -4.12 10.43
N VAL A 88 11.22 -3.91 9.12
CA VAL A 88 11.98 -4.63 8.09
C VAL A 88 13.23 -3.89 7.59
N MET A 89 13.61 -2.79 8.24
CA MET A 89 14.71 -1.93 7.80
C MET A 89 16.02 -2.68 7.57
N ASP A 90 16.42 -3.55 8.50
CA ASP A 90 17.66 -4.32 8.39
C ASP A 90 17.61 -5.33 7.22
N ARG A 91 16.43 -5.89 6.99
CA ARG A 91 16.21 -6.81 5.89
C ARG A 91 16.30 -6.09 4.54
N LEU A 92 15.69 -4.92 4.42
CA LEU A 92 15.80 -4.08 3.23
C LEU A 92 17.23 -3.61 2.98
N PHE A 93 17.98 -3.26 4.02
CA PHE A 93 19.39 -2.93 3.87
C PHE A 93 20.21 -4.13 3.42
N THR A 94 19.88 -5.34 3.87
CA THR A 94 20.50 -6.57 3.38
C THR A 94 20.21 -6.79 1.90
N LEU A 95 18.95 -6.62 1.46
CA LEU A 95 18.59 -6.66 0.03
C LEU A 95 19.37 -5.64 -0.79
N TYR A 96 19.54 -4.43 -0.27
CA TYR A 96 20.35 -3.39 -0.92
C TYR A 96 21.80 -3.83 -1.15
N LYS A 97 22.43 -4.38 -0.10
CA LYS A 97 23.84 -4.84 -0.16
C LYS A 97 24.04 -6.01 -1.10
N THR A 98 23.13 -6.97 -1.10
CA THR A 98 23.22 -8.20 -1.89
C THR A 98 22.68 -8.04 -3.31
N ALA A 99 22.10 -6.89 -3.64
CA ALA A 99 21.58 -6.61 -4.98
C ALA A 99 22.70 -6.70 -6.03
N ASN A 100 22.41 -7.39 -7.12
CA ASN A 100 23.27 -7.59 -8.26
C ASN A 100 22.59 -7.09 -9.56
N GLU A 101 23.17 -7.34 -10.72
CA GLU A 101 22.62 -6.88 -12.00
C GLU A 101 21.17 -7.35 -12.26
N LYS A 102 20.79 -8.52 -11.72
CA LYS A 102 19.46 -9.11 -11.93
C LYS A 102 18.36 -8.50 -11.07
N ASN A 103 18.72 -7.72 -10.04
CA ASN A 103 17.76 -7.11 -9.12
C ASN A 103 18.20 -5.75 -8.59
N SER A 104 19.09 -5.09 -9.31
CA SER A 104 19.66 -3.78 -8.90
C SER A 104 18.61 -2.69 -8.76
N TRP A 105 17.44 -2.84 -9.40
CA TRP A 105 16.33 -1.90 -9.30
C TRP A 105 15.75 -1.80 -7.88
N VAL A 106 15.96 -2.80 -7.00
CA VAL A 106 15.50 -2.76 -5.60
C VAL A 106 16.18 -1.64 -4.80
N ARG A 107 17.36 -1.17 -5.22
CA ARG A 107 18.14 -0.16 -4.49
C ARG A 107 17.43 1.17 -4.33
N VAL A 108 16.78 1.65 -5.38
CA VAL A 108 16.06 2.94 -5.33
C VAL A 108 14.86 2.91 -4.37
N PRO A 109 13.96 1.93 -4.41
CA PRO A 109 12.91 1.78 -3.41
C PRO A 109 13.43 1.69 -1.97
N VAL A 110 14.53 0.96 -1.73
CA VAL A 110 15.13 0.87 -0.38
C VAL A 110 15.62 2.25 0.10
N ILE A 111 16.29 3.03 -0.76
CA ILE A 111 16.72 4.40 -0.41
C ILE A 111 15.51 5.26 -0.06
N ASN A 112 14.44 5.19 -0.84
CA ASN A 112 13.23 5.98 -0.58
C ASN A 112 12.53 5.56 0.72
N TYR A 113 12.49 4.27 1.03
CA TYR A 113 12.00 3.74 2.30
C TYR A 113 12.82 4.30 3.48
N LEU A 114 14.16 4.23 3.40
CA LEU A 114 15.04 4.74 4.46
C LEU A 114 14.88 6.26 4.65
N ARG A 115 14.65 7.01 3.58
CA ARG A 115 14.39 8.47 3.64
C ARG A 115 13.07 8.80 4.32
N ALA A 116 12.04 8.00 4.07
CA ALA A 116 10.74 8.19 4.71
C ALA A 116 10.75 7.82 6.20
N CYS A 117 11.70 6.96 6.61
CA CYS A 117 11.79 6.47 7.97
C CYS A 117 12.31 7.56 8.93
N PRO A 118 11.57 7.88 10.03
CA PRO A 118 11.97 8.90 10.98
C PRO A 118 13.05 8.44 11.97
N LEU A 119 13.38 7.15 12.00
CA LEU A 119 14.29 6.59 12.98
C LEU A 119 15.75 6.99 12.69
N PRO A 120 16.56 7.29 13.73
CA PRO A 120 17.98 7.67 13.56
C PRO A 120 18.79 6.66 12.77
N LYS A 121 18.56 5.37 12.99
CA LYS A 121 19.22 4.27 12.28
C LYS A 121 19.06 4.36 10.75
N ALA A 122 17.94 4.88 10.25
CA ALA A 122 17.74 5.01 8.81
C ALA A 122 18.76 5.97 8.18
N LYS A 123 19.14 7.04 8.88
CA LYS A 123 20.17 7.97 8.41
C LYS A 123 21.55 7.33 8.32
N GLU A 124 21.88 6.49 9.31
CA GLU A 124 23.14 5.72 9.31
C GLU A 124 23.19 4.76 8.10
N LEU A 125 22.09 4.03 7.88
CA LEU A 125 21.99 3.10 6.75
C LEU A 125 22.00 3.82 5.39
N LEU A 126 21.43 5.03 5.29
CA LEU A 126 21.52 5.85 4.07
C LEU A 126 22.97 6.24 3.76
N ALA A 127 23.74 6.60 4.77
CA ALA A 127 25.17 6.91 4.60
C ALA A 127 25.96 5.67 4.12
N GLU A 128 25.60 4.49 4.61
CA GLU A 128 26.19 3.23 4.13
C GLU A 128 25.75 2.92 2.67
N CYS A 129 24.48 3.16 2.34
CA CYS A 129 24.01 3.01 0.95
C CYS A 129 24.80 3.87 -0.02
N GLU A 130 25.11 5.11 0.36
CA GLU A 130 25.90 6.02 -0.48
C GLU A 130 27.33 5.54 -0.70
N LYS A 131 27.95 4.92 0.30
CA LYS A 131 29.29 4.31 0.16
C LYS A 131 29.28 3.10 -0.79
N ILE A 132 28.19 2.31 -0.78
CA ILE A 132 28.08 1.08 -1.58
C ILE A 132 27.74 1.41 -3.04
N ASP A 133 26.75 2.29 -3.28
CA ASP A 133 26.29 2.65 -4.62
C ASP A 133 25.82 4.13 -4.67
N PRO A 134 26.76 5.07 -4.82
CA PRO A 134 26.42 6.50 -4.91
C PRO A 134 25.53 6.82 -6.13
N ALA A 135 25.63 6.01 -7.20
CA ALA A 135 24.82 6.19 -8.38
C ALA A 135 23.34 5.86 -8.12
N ALA A 136 23.04 4.84 -7.33
CA ALA A 136 21.67 4.54 -6.91
C ALA A 136 21.09 5.65 -6.04
N VAL A 137 21.88 6.23 -5.13
CA VAL A 137 21.45 7.38 -4.32
C VAL A 137 21.17 8.60 -5.19
N LYS A 138 22.01 8.87 -6.18
CA LYS A 138 21.80 9.94 -7.16
C LYS A 138 20.52 9.72 -7.97
N ARG A 139 20.28 8.49 -8.47
CA ARG A 139 19.03 8.13 -9.18
C ARG A 139 17.80 8.37 -8.31
N ALA A 140 17.83 7.94 -7.06
CA ALA A 140 16.73 8.15 -6.12
C ALA A 140 16.46 9.66 -5.90
N ASN A 141 17.49 10.51 -5.90
CA ASN A 141 17.34 11.95 -5.79
C ASN A 141 16.69 12.58 -7.03
N THR A 142 16.97 12.04 -8.21
CA THR A 142 16.48 12.61 -9.48
C THR A 142 15.02 12.27 -9.73
N PHE A 143 14.61 11.03 -9.44
CA PHE A 143 13.23 10.58 -9.69
C PHE A 143 12.25 10.92 -8.56
N PHE A 144 12.76 11.09 -7.34
CA PHE A 144 11.97 11.46 -6.16
C PHE A 144 12.79 12.53 -5.39
N PRO A 145 12.87 13.78 -5.89
CA PRO A 145 13.50 14.85 -5.13
C PRO A 145 12.71 15.02 -3.84
N GLY A 146 13.37 14.69 -2.73
CA GLY A 146 12.88 14.60 -1.37
C GLY A 146 11.51 15.22 -1.14
N ALA A 147 10.46 14.40 -1.10
CA ALA A 147 9.24 14.86 -0.48
C ALA A 147 9.62 15.18 0.98
N PRO A 148 9.49 16.44 1.45
CA PRO A 148 9.59 16.70 2.86
C PRO A 148 8.58 15.79 3.53
N ALA A 149 8.97 15.11 4.62
CA ALA A 149 8.04 14.42 5.47
C ALA A 149 6.91 15.42 5.78
N THR A 150 5.79 15.29 5.08
CA THR A 150 4.60 16.05 5.43
C THR A 150 4.24 15.57 6.82
N PRO A 151 4.31 16.42 7.85
CA PRO A 151 3.77 16.05 9.14
C PRO A 151 2.31 15.69 8.90
N SER A 152 1.91 14.50 9.35
CA SER A 152 0.51 14.12 9.39
C SER A 152 -0.26 15.27 10.02
N PRO A 153 -1.33 15.79 9.39
CA PRO A 153 -2.13 16.81 10.03
C PRO A 153 -2.59 16.25 11.37
N PRO A 154 -2.54 17.06 12.44
CA PRO A 154 -3.05 16.64 13.74
C PRO A 154 -4.50 16.22 13.54
N ALA A 155 -4.88 15.10 14.16
CA ALA A 155 -6.24 14.61 14.18
C ALA A 155 -7.14 15.69 14.82
N ASP A 156 -7.62 16.62 14.02
CA ASP A 156 -8.56 17.63 14.43
C ASP A 156 -9.94 17.00 14.56
N LYS A 157 -10.42 17.20 15.76
CA LYS A 157 -11.72 16.86 16.32
C LYS A 157 -12.83 16.85 15.27
N ALA A 158 -13.51 15.71 15.22
CA ALA A 158 -14.79 15.54 14.54
C ALA A 158 -15.74 16.71 14.82
N THR A 159 -15.84 17.64 13.88
CA THR A 159 -16.99 18.53 13.80
C THR A 159 -18.09 17.73 13.14
N LYS A 160 -19.06 17.30 13.95
CA LYS A 160 -20.34 16.76 13.48
C LYS A 160 -20.96 17.78 12.54
N THR A 161 -20.87 17.57 11.25
CA THR A 161 -21.76 18.22 10.30
C THR A 161 -22.92 17.28 10.09
N GLU A 162 -24.08 17.63 10.63
CA GLU A 162 -25.34 16.94 10.35
C GLU A 162 -25.61 16.98 8.85
N PRO A 163 -26.11 15.88 8.25
CA PRO A 163 -26.51 15.88 6.86
C PRO A 163 -27.76 16.77 6.71
N VAL A 164 -27.61 17.85 5.94
CA VAL A 164 -28.74 18.64 5.48
C VAL A 164 -29.56 17.78 4.52
N VAL A 165 -30.69 17.29 5.00
CA VAL A 165 -31.68 16.61 4.18
C VAL A 165 -32.40 17.70 3.37
N PRO A 166 -32.40 17.68 2.03
CA PRO A 166 -33.20 18.60 1.24
C PRO A 166 -34.68 18.27 1.45
N SER A 167 -35.42 19.25 1.96
CA SER A 167 -36.89 19.18 2.06
C SER A 167 -37.50 19.10 0.67
N ILE A 168 -38.08 17.96 0.35
CA ILE A 168 -38.92 17.79 -0.85
C ILE A 168 -40.31 18.33 -0.50
N GLU A 169 -40.64 19.50 -1.02
CA GLU A 169 -42.01 19.99 -1.00
C GLU A 169 -42.91 19.08 -1.87
N PRO A 170 -44.09 18.66 -1.35
CA PRO A 170 -45.01 17.86 -2.15
C PRO A 170 -45.71 18.78 -3.18
N ALA A 171 -45.64 18.39 -4.44
CA ALA A 171 -46.36 19.05 -5.52
C ALA A 171 -47.91 19.01 -5.29
N PRO A 172 -48.67 20.06 -5.68
CA PRO A 172 -50.10 20.10 -5.46
C PRO A 172 -50.82 19.08 -6.35
N LEU A 173 -51.73 18.34 -5.72
CA LEU A 173 -52.66 17.41 -6.38
C LEU A 173 -53.62 18.21 -7.27
N VAL A 174 -53.48 18.05 -8.58
CA VAL A 174 -54.52 18.53 -9.52
C VAL A 174 -55.66 17.53 -9.54
N ALA A 175 -56.77 17.90 -8.95
CA ALA A 175 -58.02 17.16 -9.04
C ALA A 175 -58.59 17.28 -10.45
N GLN A 176 -58.56 16.20 -11.22
CA GLN A 176 -59.33 16.09 -12.46
C GLN A 176 -60.72 15.53 -12.11
N GLY A 177 -61.71 16.43 -12.16
CA GLY A 177 -63.08 16.07 -12.06
C GLY A 177 -63.55 15.27 -13.28
N ALA A 178 -64.03 14.08 -13.04
CA ALA A 178 -64.77 13.30 -14.01
C ALA A 178 -66.22 13.73 -13.95
N THR A 179 -66.73 14.38 -15.03
CA THR A 179 -68.13 14.58 -15.26
C THR A 179 -68.62 13.43 -16.12
N LEU A 180 -69.57 12.67 -15.56
CA LEU A 180 -70.38 11.69 -16.29
C LEU A 180 -71.62 12.45 -16.87
N ALA A 181 -71.84 12.24 -18.15
CA ALA A 181 -73.13 12.27 -18.80
C ALA A 181 -73.16 11.27 -19.96
#